data_40fb08bd6a8bc3464bfd9995d1c74a12
#
_entry.id   40fb08bd6a8bc3464bfd9995d1c74a12
#
_cell.length_a   1.000
_cell.length_b   1.000
_cell.length_c   1.000
_cell.angle_alpha   90.00
_cell.angle_beta   90.00
_cell.angle_gamma   90.00
#
_symmetry.space_group_name_H-M   'P 1'
#
loop_
_entity.id
_entity.type
_entity.pdbx_description
1 polymer ?
#
loop_
_entity_poly.entity_id
_entity_poly.type
_entity_poly.pdbx_seq_one_letter_code
_entity_poly.pdbx_strand_id
1 'polypeptide(L)'
;NTMLKTLDAKNMELTEIDLAANTALNKLTLSDNKLTGIDLGKNTELTSLYILNNQIADIDLSNNTKLTYVSLNGNKLTSLDVTACKELGSLFCMNNQLTELKADNVTKSVNCSKNNFTLATLPALGCNTYTYAPQNAMQIAAEVKAGETVDLSAQDNISGLLDCKVKTTYTWLTEDGEALVAGT
;
A
#
# COMPACT_ATOMS: atom_id res chain seq x y z
N ASN A 1 -29.88 -0.08 6.58
CA ASN A 1 -30.10 1.00 7.56
C ASN A 1 -29.40 2.27 7.11
N THR A 2 -30.15 3.23 6.57
CA THR A 2 -29.64 4.48 6.00
C THR A 2 -29.06 5.46 7.01
N MET A 3 -29.34 5.26 8.31
CA MET A 3 -28.87 6.13 9.40
C MET A 3 -27.65 5.58 10.14
N LEU A 4 -27.15 4.41 9.74
CA LEU A 4 -25.98 3.79 10.38
C LEU A 4 -24.73 4.63 10.11
N LYS A 5 -24.11 5.14 11.17
CA LYS A 5 -22.89 5.96 11.10
C LYS A 5 -21.61 5.17 11.32
N THR A 6 -21.68 4.11 12.11
CA THR A 6 -20.52 3.29 12.45
C THR A 6 -20.87 1.83 12.29
N LEU A 7 -20.03 1.10 11.58
CA LEU A 7 -20.08 -0.36 11.47
C LEU A 7 -18.73 -0.93 11.89
N ASP A 8 -18.76 -1.84 12.85
CA ASP A 8 -17.62 -2.69 13.22
C ASP A 8 -18.04 -4.15 13.06
N ALA A 9 -17.50 -4.81 12.03
CA ALA A 9 -17.75 -6.20 11.70
C ALA A 9 -16.41 -6.94 11.45
N LYS A 10 -15.45 -6.73 12.35
CA LYS A 10 -14.15 -7.41 12.28
C LYS A 10 -14.23 -8.86 12.73
N ASN A 11 -13.36 -9.71 12.16
CA ASN A 11 -13.21 -11.12 12.53
C ASN A 11 -14.51 -11.93 12.42
N MET A 12 -15.28 -11.71 11.35
CA MET A 12 -16.58 -12.33 11.11
C MET A 12 -16.59 -13.30 9.91
N GLU A 13 -15.42 -13.62 9.36
CA GLU A 13 -15.25 -14.50 8.20
C GLU A 13 -16.01 -14.04 6.94
N LEU A 14 -16.34 -12.74 6.85
CA LEU A 14 -17.07 -12.18 5.72
C LEU A 14 -16.30 -12.37 4.42
N THR A 15 -16.96 -12.87 3.41
CA THR A 15 -16.45 -12.97 2.03
C THR A 15 -16.96 -11.83 1.15
N GLU A 16 -18.10 -11.25 1.51
CA GLU A 16 -18.73 -10.12 0.83
C GLU A 16 -19.56 -9.30 1.83
N ILE A 17 -19.84 -8.05 1.50
CA ILE A 17 -20.75 -7.19 2.24
C ILE A 17 -21.32 -6.12 1.31
N ASP A 18 -22.65 -5.92 1.36
CA ASP A 18 -23.34 -4.84 0.65
C ASP A 18 -23.61 -3.67 1.60
N LEU A 19 -22.99 -2.52 1.29
CA LEU A 19 -23.13 -1.28 2.06
C LEU A 19 -23.84 -0.16 1.28
N ALA A 20 -24.41 -0.45 0.11
CA ALA A 20 -25.01 0.56 -0.77
C ALA A 20 -26.13 1.36 -0.09
N ALA A 21 -26.88 0.74 0.84
CA ALA A 21 -27.93 1.40 1.60
C ALA A 21 -27.43 2.18 2.82
N ASN A 22 -26.15 2.05 3.21
CA ASN A 22 -25.59 2.65 4.43
C ASN A 22 -24.88 3.97 4.12
N THR A 23 -25.56 4.88 3.45
CA THR A 23 -24.98 6.13 2.93
C THR A 23 -24.50 7.11 3.99
N ALA A 24 -24.97 6.98 5.24
CA ALA A 24 -24.53 7.81 6.37
C ALA A 24 -23.30 7.27 7.10
N LEU A 25 -22.67 6.17 6.61
CA LEU A 25 -21.48 5.61 7.24
C LEU A 25 -20.33 6.62 7.27
N ASN A 26 -19.85 6.86 8.49
CA ASN A 26 -18.72 7.72 8.78
C ASN A 26 -17.46 6.91 9.13
N LYS A 27 -17.64 5.82 9.88
CA LYS A 27 -16.56 4.90 10.25
C LYS A 27 -16.92 3.46 9.90
N LEU A 28 -16.00 2.80 9.21
CA LEU A 28 -16.13 1.40 8.79
C LEU A 28 -14.93 0.59 9.24
N THR A 29 -15.18 -0.53 9.93
CA THR A 29 -14.18 -1.50 10.36
C THR A 29 -14.59 -2.89 9.89
N LEU A 30 -13.83 -3.46 8.95
CA LEU A 30 -14.03 -4.80 8.37
C LEU A 30 -12.74 -5.64 8.43
N SER A 31 -11.86 -5.33 9.35
CA SER A 31 -10.57 -6.01 9.49
C SER A 31 -10.74 -7.50 9.83
N ASP A 32 -9.74 -8.30 9.45
CA ASP A 32 -9.66 -9.72 9.78
C ASP A 32 -10.86 -10.53 9.23
N ASN A 33 -11.16 -10.34 7.94
CA ASN A 33 -12.19 -11.05 7.21
C ASN A 33 -11.60 -11.75 5.95
N LYS A 34 -12.46 -12.22 5.05
CA LYS A 34 -12.07 -12.91 3.81
C LYS A 34 -12.54 -12.15 2.56
N LEU A 35 -12.70 -10.81 2.67
CA LEU A 35 -13.18 -9.96 1.58
C LEU A 35 -12.18 -9.96 0.43
N THR A 36 -12.66 -10.17 -0.79
CA THR A 36 -11.86 -10.05 -2.02
C THR A 36 -12.04 -8.73 -2.74
N GLY A 37 -13.10 -7.99 -2.41
CA GLY A 37 -13.43 -6.66 -2.91
C GLY A 37 -14.49 -6.01 -2.05
N ILE A 38 -14.71 -4.71 -2.25
CA ILE A 38 -15.75 -3.95 -1.58
C ILE A 38 -16.13 -2.74 -2.44
N ASP A 39 -17.42 -2.46 -2.57
CA ASP A 39 -17.93 -1.23 -3.18
C ASP A 39 -18.27 -0.20 -2.09
N LEU A 40 -17.55 0.92 -2.09
CA LEU A 40 -17.75 2.05 -1.19
C LEU A 40 -18.27 3.30 -1.90
N GLY A 41 -18.66 3.19 -3.17
CA GLY A 41 -19.06 4.31 -4.01
C GLY A 41 -20.27 5.11 -3.50
N LYS A 42 -21.11 4.49 -2.65
CA LYS A 42 -22.27 5.16 -2.01
C LYS A 42 -21.98 5.68 -0.59
N ASN A 43 -20.85 5.31 0.00
CA ASN A 43 -20.52 5.66 1.38
C ASN A 43 -19.65 6.93 1.44
N THR A 44 -20.14 8.01 0.83
CA THR A 44 -19.40 9.27 0.62
C THR A 44 -19.13 10.05 1.92
N GLU A 45 -19.79 9.69 3.02
CA GLU A 45 -19.59 10.30 4.34
C GLU A 45 -18.46 9.65 5.15
N LEU A 46 -17.76 8.64 4.60
CA LEU A 46 -16.67 7.97 5.30
C LEU A 46 -15.52 8.93 5.60
N THR A 47 -15.12 8.97 6.87
CA THR A 47 -13.92 9.68 7.36
C THR A 47 -12.84 8.72 7.83
N SER A 48 -13.21 7.50 8.23
CA SER A 48 -12.27 6.50 8.74
C SER A 48 -12.58 5.11 8.20
N LEU A 49 -11.58 4.49 7.58
CA LEU A 49 -11.68 3.19 6.93
C LEU A 49 -10.61 2.22 7.46
N TYR A 50 -11.05 1.07 7.99
CA TYR A 50 -10.19 0.01 8.51
C TYR A 50 -10.59 -1.32 7.85
N ILE A 51 -9.79 -1.79 6.89
CA ILE A 51 -10.00 -3.07 6.17
C ILE A 51 -8.67 -3.85 6.15
N LEU A 52 -8.09 -4.05 7.34
CA LEU A 52 -6.83 -4.78 7.47
C LEU A 52 -7.07 -6.29 7.31
N ASN A 53 -6.02 -7.00 6.87
CA ASN A 53 -6.01 -8.47 6.83
C ASN A 53 -7.22 -9.06 6.12
N ASN A 54 -7.38 -8.71 4.86
CA ASN A 54 -8.36 -9.27 3.93
C ASN A 54 -7.64 -9.79 2.67
N GLN A 55 -8.37 -9.97 1.58
CA GLN A 55 -7.83 -10.45 0.31
C GLN A 55 -8.13 -9.49 -0.84
N ILE A 56 -8.31 -8.19 -0.53
CA ILE A 56 -8.70 -7.17 -1.50
C ILE A 56 -7.54 -6.91 -2.46
N ALA A 57 -7.81 -7.09 -3.75
CA ALA A 57 -6.83 -6.89 -4.81
C ALA A 57 -6.91 -5.49 -5.43
N ASP A 58 -8.08 -4.86 -5.35
CA ASP A 58 -8.34 -3.51 -5.85
C ASP A 58 -9.40 -2.81 -5.00
N ILE A 59 -9.31 -1.48 -4.87
CA ILE A 59 -10.27 -0.66 -4.14
C ILE A 59 -10.38 0.74 -4.76
N ASP A 60 -11.61 1.14 -5.08
CA ASP A 60 -11.91 2.49 -5.54
C ASP A 60 -12.35 3.39 -4.38
N LEU A 61 -11.55 4.42 -4.09
CA LEU A 61 -11.84 5.43 -3.07
C LEU A 61 -12.15 6.81 -3.67
N SER A 62 -12.40 6.91 -4.97
CA SER A 62 -12.60 8.17 -5.69
C SER A 62 -13.80 8.98 -5.17
N ASN A 63 -14.82 8.31 -4.64
CA ASN A 63 -16.01 8.95 -4.07
C ASN A 63 -15.91 9.24 -2.56
N ASN A 64 -14.88 8.73 -1.87
CA ASN A 64 -14.74 8.84 -0.42
C ASN A 64 -13.84 10.04 -0.03
N THR A 65 -14.17 11.21 -0.55
CA THR A 65 -13.34 12.42 -0.50
C THR A 65 -13.14 12.99 0.91
N LYS A 66 -13.95 12.57 1.89
CA LYS A 66 -13.89 12.98 3.30
C LYS A 66 -12.99 12.08 4.17
N LEU A 67 -12.34 11.07 3.57
CA LEU A 67 -11.45 10.19 4.32
C LEU A 67 -10.27 10.96 4.89
N THR A 68 -10.09 10.85 6.20
CA THR A 68 -8.95 11.41 6.95
C THR A 68 -7.97 10.34 7.41
N TYR A 69 -8.45 9.09 7.51
CA TYR A 69 -7.67 7.94 7.93
C TYR A 69 -8.05 6.70 7.13
N VAL A 70 -7.04 6.03 6.55
CA VAL A 70 -7.21 4.78 5.79
C VAL A 70 -6.19 3.76 6.24
N SER A 71 -6.64 2.54 6.56
CA SER A 71 -5.79 1.40 6.84
C SER A 71 -6.23 0.17 6.04
N LEU A 72 -5.36 -0.24 5.10
CA LEU A 72 -5.52 -1.34 4.15
C LEU A 72 -4.38 -2.37 4.29
N ASN A 73 -3.72 -2.41 5.45
CA ASN A 73 -2.59 -3.32 5.68
C ASN A 73 -3.00 -4.78 5.49
N GLY A 74 -2.09 -5.61 4.95
CA GLY A 74 -2.31 -7.04 4.84
C GLY A 74 -3.41 -7.43 3.85
N ASN A 75 -3.41 -6.81 2.67
CA ASN A 75 -4.28 -7.13 1.55
C ASN A 75 -3.46 -7.60 0.34
N LYS A 76 -4.06 -7.63 -0.85
CA LYS A 76 -3.42 -8.04 -2.12
C LYS A 76 -3.38 -6.91 -3.14
N LEU A 77 -3.43 -5.64 -2.70
CA LEU A 77 -3.45 -4.48 -3.58
C LEU A 77 -2.17 -4.41 -4.43
N THR A 78 -2.32 -4.19 -5.73
CA THR A 78 -1.20 -4.01 -6.66
C THR A 78 -0.97 -2.54 -7.01
N SER A 79 -2.01 -1.73 -6.92
CA SER A 79 -1.97 -0.27 -7.04
C SER A 79 -2.92 0.37 -6.04
N LEU A 80 -2.69 1.63 -5.70
CA LEU A 80 -3.60 2.40 -4.85
C LEU A 80 -3.54 3.88 -5.23
N ASP A 81 -4.71 4.46 -5.50
CA ASP A 81 -4.88 5.88 -5.77
C ASP A 81 -5.79 6.50 -4.70
N VAL A 82 -5.25 7.41 -3.89
CA VAL A 82 -5.99 8.15 -2.86
C VAL A 82 -6.02 9.65 -3.13
N THR A 83 -5.72 10.06 -4.36
CA THR A 83 -5.64 11.49 -4.72
C THR A 83 -6.96 12.23 -4.61
N ALA A 84 -8.09 11.53 -4.68
CA ALA A 84 -9.42 12.10 -4.44
C ALA A 84 -9.68 12.42 -2.96
N CYS A 85 -9.01 11.74 -2.03
CA CYS A 85 -9.18 11.89 -0.59
C CYS A 85 -8.40 13.10 -0.07
N LYS A 86 -8.85 14.31 -0.36
CA LYS A 86 -8.09 15.56 -0.11
C LYS A 86 -7.81 15.85 1.36
N GLU A 87 -8.59 15.28 2.27
CA GLU A 87 -8.44 15.44 3.72
C GLU A 87 -7.60 14.32 4.36
N LEU A 88 -7.05 13.40 3.54
CA LEU A 88 -6.36 12.24 4.05
C LEU A 88 -5.07 12.62 4.79
N GLY A 89 -5.09 12.44 6.10
CA GLY A 89 -3.93 12.69 6.95
C GLY A 89 -3.02 11.47 7.06
N SER A 90 -3.59 10.27 7.19
CA SER A 90 -2.81 9.07 7.43
C SER A 90 -3.26 7.90 6.55
N LEU A 91 -2.29 7.26 5.91
CA LEU A 91 -2.46 6.10 5.04
C LEU A 91 -1.55 4.95 5.50
N PHE A 92 -2.14 3.79 5.76
CA PHE A 92 -1.43 2.56 6.09
C PHE A 92 -1.79 1.47 5.08
N CYS A 93 -0.85 1.11 4.23
CA CYS A 93 -1.00 0.11 3.17
C CYS A 93 0.17 -0.89 3.14
N MET A 94 0.80 -1.12 4.30
CA MET A 94 1.88 -2.09 4.43
C MET A 94 1.41 -3.53 4.17
N ASN A 95 2.35 -4.40 3.79
CA ASN A 95 2.08 -5.81 3.54
C ASN A 95 0.98 -6.01 2.48
N ASN A 96 1.22 -5.45 1.29
CA ASN A 96 0.45 -5.60 0.08
C ASN A 96 1.40 -6.00 -1.08
N GLN A 97 0.97 -5.82 -2.31
CA GLN A 97 1.74 -6.12 -3.52
C GLN A 97 1.92 -4.85 -4.39
N LEU A 98 1.86 -3.66 -3.76
CA LEU A 98 1.87 -2.38 -4.47
C LEU A 98 3.16 -2.19 -5.26
N THR A 99 2.99 -1.83 -6.52
CA THR A 99 4.03 -1.31 -7.41
C THR A 99 3.79 0.16 -7.77
N GLU A 100 2.57 0.66 -7.54
CA GLU A 100 2.16 2.04 -7.77
C GLU A 100 1.35 2.56 -6.58
N LEU A 101 1.67 3.78 -6.12
CA LEU A 101 0.94 4.48 -5.08
C LEU A 101 0.86 5.97 -5.42
N LYS A 102 -0.37 6.48 -5.56
CA LYS A 102 -0.64 7.92 -5.71
C LYS A 102 -1.23 8.45 -4.40
N ALA A 103 -0.41 9.15 -3.64
CA ALA A 103 -0.73 9.61 -2.28
C ALA A 103 -0.10 10.98 -1.95
N ASP A 104 0.13 11.83 -2.96
CA ASP A 104 0.79 13.15 -2.81
C ASP A 104 0.03 14.11 -1.89
N ASN A 105 -1.26 13.85 -1.71
CA ASN A 105 -2.14 14.63 -0.84
C ASN A 105 -2.09 14.24 0.64
N VAL A 106 -1.42 13.13 1.00
CA VAL A 106 -1.34 12.68 2.39
C VAL A 106 -0.33 13.52 3.17
N THR A 107 -0.77 14.10 4.29
CA THR A 107 0.03 15.14 4.98
C THR A 107 0.72 14.67 6.24
N LYS A 108 0.19 13.67 6.95
CA LYS A 108 0.71 13.28 8.27
C LYS A 108 1.62 12.06 8.20
N SER A 109 1.08 10.93 7.74
CA SER A 109 1.77 9.65 7.84
C SER A 109 1.42 8.72 6.70
N VAL A 110 2.43 8.12 6.07
CA VAL A 110 2.27 7.01 5.13
C VAL A 110 3.16 5.86 5.57
N ASN A 111 2.59 4.65 5.64
CA ASN A 111 3.35 3.43 5.75
C ASN A 111 3.00 2.50 4.58
N CYS A 112 3.93 2.37 3.65
CA CYS A 112 3.84 1.47 2.49
C CYS A 112 4.98 0.43 2.47
N SER A 113 5.55 0.08 3.62
CA SER A 113 6.55 -0.97 3.72
C SER A 113 5.99 -2.36 3.38
N LYS A 114 6.86 -3.32 3.09
CA LYS A 114 6.48 -4.69 2.70
C LYS A 114 5.52 -4.71 1.50
N ASN A 115 5.89 -3.99 0.46
CA ASN A 115 5.25 -3.97 -0.85
C ASN A 115 6.27 -4.34 -1.93
N ASN A 116 5.91 -4.19 -3.19
CA ASN A 116 6.75 -4.54 -4.34
C ASN A 116 7.32 -3.29 -5.04
N PHE A 117 7.45 -2.18 -4.31
CA PHE A 117 8.10 -0.99 -4.88
C PHE A 117 9.56 -1.27 -5.17
N THR A 118 10.00 -0.81 -6.32
CA THR A 118 11.41 -0.62 -6.65
C THR A 118 11.81 0.81 -6.31
N LEU A 119 13.10 1.13 -6.35
CA LEU A 119 13.54 2.52 -6.16
C LEU A 119 12.96 3.46 -7.21
N ALA A 120 12.74 2.94 -8.44
CA ALA A 120 12.15 3.72 -9.53
C ALA A 120 10.64 3.98 -9.35
N THR A 121 9.92 3.11 -8.63
CA THR A 121 8.47 3.20 -8.45
C THR A 121 8.05 3.65 -7.05
N LEU A 122 9.02 3.82 -6.14
CA LEU A 122 8.75 4.30 -4.80
C LEU A 122 8.25 5.76 -4.86
N PRO A 123 7.05 6.06 -4.34
CA PRO A 123 6.52 7.42 -4.40
C PRO A 123 7.35 8.40 -3.56
N ALA A 124 7.59 9.59 -4.09
CA ALA A 124 8.19 10.70 -3.34
C ALA A 124 7.08 11.46 -2.63
N LEU A 125 6.92 11.24 -1.32
CA LEU A 125 5.84 11.82 -0.53
C LEU A 125 6.33 12.91 0.40
N GLY A 126 5.57 14.00 0.49
CA GLY A 126 5.85 15.16 1.35
C GLY A 126 5.24 15.07 2.76
N CYS A 127 4.85 13.89 3.24
CA CYS A 127 4.23 13.72 4.55
C CYS A 127 5.25 13.76 5.70
N ASN A 128 4.79 14.05 6.92
CA ASN A 128 5.65 14.18 8.10
C ASN A 128 6.36 12.87 8.48
N THR A 129 5.70 11.74 8.26
CA THR A 129 6.26 10.42 8.56
C THR A 129 6.04 9.50 7.37
N TYR A 130 7.12 9.06 6.76
CA TYR A 130 7.09 8.16 5.61
C TYR A 130 7.86 6.88 5.89
N THR A 131 7.17 5.77 6.00
CA THR A 131 7.76 4.44 6.19
C THR A 131 7.58 3.62 4.92
N TYR A 132 8.66 3.34 4.23
CA TYR A 132 8.67 2.60 2.96
C TYR A 132 9.49 1.30 3.02
N ALA A 133 10.37 1.15 3.99
CA ALA A 133 11.23 -0.03 4.11
C ALA A 133 10.80 -0.94 5.29
N PRO A 134 11.04 -2.25 5.21
CA PRO A 134 11.56 -2.96 4.03
C PRO A 134 10.51 -3.10 2.92
N GLN A 135 10.96 -3.28 1.67
CA GLN A 135 10.13 -3.76 0.57
C GLN A 135 10.29 -5.29 0.44
N ASN A 136 9.36 -5.93 -0.27
CA ASN A 136 9.50 -7.34 -0.64
C ASN A 136 10.71 -7.51 -1.56
N ALA A 137 11.32 -8.69 -1.54
CA ALA A 137 12.45 -8.97 -2.43
C ALA A 137 12.04 -8.77 -3.90
N MET A 138 12.86 -8.02 -4.63
CA MET A 138 12.65 -7.82 -6.05
C MET A 138 12.83 -9.15 -6.78
N GLN A 139 11.83 -9.54 -7.57
CA GLN A 139 11.95 -10.71 -8.43
C GLN A 139 12.84 -10.34 -9.63
N ILE A 140 14.07 -10.78 -9.62
CA ILE A 140 14.96 -10.79 -10.78
C ILE A 140 14.73 -12.12 -11.49
N ALA A 141 14.95 -12.15 -12.82
CA ALA A 141 14.80 -13.38 -13.62
C ALA A 141 15.37 -14.62 -12.88
N ALA A 142 14.64 -15.72 -12.89
CA ALA A 142 14.89 -16.87 -12.03
C ALA A 142 16.26 -17.53 -12.24
N GLU A 143 16.96 -17.23 -13.35
CA GLU A 143 18.30 -17.69 -13.65
C GLU A 143 19.14 -16.55 -14.23
N VAL A 144 20.16 -16.13 -13.50
CA VAL A 144 21.25 -15.30 -14.01
C VAL A 144 22.47 -16.21 -14.15
N LYS A 145 22.96 -16.40 -15.37
CA LYS A 145 24.16 -17.23 -15.60
C LYS A 145 25.40 -16.48 -15.12
N ALA A 146 26.36 -17.24 -14.61
CA ALA A 146 27.65 -16.67 -14.22
C ALA A 146 28.27 -15.89 -15.39
N GLY A 147 28.60 -14.62 -15.16
CA GLY A 147 29.13 -13.71 -16.17
C GLY A 147 28.10 -12.84 -16.88
N GLU A 148 26.81 -13.03 -16.67
CA GLU A 148 25.77 -12.10 -17.13
C GLU A 148 25.69 -10.88 -16.21
N THR A 149 25.44 -9.72 -16.81
CA THR A 149 25.24 -8.47 -16.08
C THR A 149 23.75 -8.28 -15.79
N VAL A 150 23.40 -8.09 -14.53
CA VAL A 150 22.06 -7.65 -14.15
C VAL A 150 22.03 -6.13 -14.17
N ASP A 151 21.25 -5.55 -15.08
CA ASP A 151 21.10 -4.10 -15.17
C ASP A 151 20.10 -3.63 -14.08
N LEU A 152 20.61 -2.95 -13.06
CA LEU A 152 19.83 -2.31 -12.00
C LEU A 152 19.84 -0.79 -12.13
N SER A 153 20.26 -0.24 -13.27
CA SER A 153 20.40 1.21 -13.49
C SER A 153 19.07 1.97 -13.26
N ALA A 154 17.93 1.33 -13.56
CA ALA A 154 16.61 1.89 -13.26
C ALA A 154 16.34 2.07 -11.75
N GLN A 155 17.12 1.42 -10.89
CA GLN A 155 17.04 1.52 -9.43
C GLN A 155 17.98 2.59 -8.85
N ASP A 156 18.89 3.13 -9.65
CA ASP A 156 19.89 4.10 -9.18
C ASP A 156 19.36 5.53 -9.10
N ASN A 157 18.23 5.82 -9.76
CA ASN A 157 17.66 7.15 -9.85
C ASN A 157 16.43 7.31 -8.96
N ILE A 158 16.63 7.79 -7.75
CA ILE A 158 15.55 8.27 -6.88
C ILE A 158 15.31 9.74 -7.21
N SER A 159 14.54 10.02 -8.27
CA SER A 159 14.12 11.39 -8.55
C SER A 159 13.01 11.79 -7.59
N GLY A 160 13.29 12.72 -6.68
CA GLY A 160 12.31 13.37 -5.82
C GLY A 160 12.41 13.12 -4.31
N LEU A 161 13.31 12.27 -3.84
CA LEU A 161 13.68 12.26 -2.43
C LEU A 161 14.63 13.42 -2.17
N LEU A 162 14.12 14.44 -1.50
CA LEU A 162 14.81 15.65 -1.03
C LEU A 162 16.28 15.37 -0.73
N ASP A 163 17.16 15.87 -1.59
CA ASP A 163 18.61 16.12 -1.36
C ASP A 163 19.44 15.05 -0.61
N CYS A 164 18.90 13.85 -0.47
CA CYS A 164 19.61 12.72 0.11
C CYS A 164 20.37 11.99 -0.98
N LYS A 165 21.69 12.14 -1.00
CA LYS A 165 22.59 11.24 -1.76
C LYS A 165 22.54 9.86 -1.11
N VAL A 166 21.46 9.13 -1.31
CA VAL A 166 21.36 7.74 -0.85
C VAL A 166 22.14 6.87 -1.82
N LYS A 167 23.31 6.41 -1.38
CA LYS A 167 24.02 5.36 -2.10
C LYS A 167 23.29 4.05 -1.85
N THR A 168 22.62 3.53 -2.87
CA THR A 168 21.98 2.22 -2.82
C THR A 168 23.07 1.15 -2.79
N THR A 169 23.05 0.31 -1.76
CA THR A 169 23.87 -0.90 -1.68
C THR A 169 22.99 -2.11 -1.87
N TYR A 170 23.35 -2.96 -2.82
CA TYR A 170 22.68 -4.23 -3.06
C TYR A 170 23.45 -5.34 -2.36
N THR A 171 22.73 -6.17 -1.62
CA THR A 171 23.28 -7.40 -1.06
C THR A 171 22.59 -8.56 -1.76
N TRP A 172 23.37 -9.37 -2.47
CA TRP A 172 22.90 -10.59 -3.09
C TRP A 172 22.86 -11.68 -2.04
N LEU A 173 21.74 -12.36 -1.94
CA LEU A 173 21.56 -13.47 -1.01
C LEU A 173 21.35 -14.76 -1.80
N THR A 174 21.86 -15.87 -1.27
CA THR A 174 21.48 -17.21 -1.71
C THR A 174 20.01 -17.49 -1.32
N GLU A 175 19.45 -18.57 -1.84
CA GLU A 175 18.11 -19.03 -1.47
C GLU A 175 17.96 -19.26 0.05
N ASP A 176 19.06 -19.65 0.70
CA ASP A 176 19.16 -19.87 2.17
C ASP A 176 19.39 -18.55 2.94
N GLY A 177 19.46 -17.41 2.25
CA GLY A 177 19.61 -16.09 2.87
C GLY A 177 21.04 -15.71 3.24
N GLU A 178 22.06 -16.44 2.79
CA GLU A 178 23.47 -16.07 2.98
C GLU A 178 23.92 -15.03 1.94
N ALA A 179 24.69 -14.04 2.37
CA ALA A 179 25.20 -13.02 1.49
C ALA A 179 26.22 -13.60 0.49
N LEU A 180 25.97 -13.38 -0.82
CA LEU A 180 26.95 -13.68 -1.84
C LEU A 180 28.08 -12.64 -1.77
N VAL A 181 29.27 -13.09 -1.44
CA VAL A 181 30.48 -12.27 -1.50
C VAL A 181 30.88 -12.18 -2.98
N ALA A 182 31.00 -10.94 -3.50
CA ALA A 182 31.54 -10.74 -4.85
C ALA A 182 32.94 -11.40 -4.91
N GLY A 183 33.07 -12.40 -5.76
CA GLY A 183 34.36 -13.03 -6.01
C GLY A 183 35.32 -11.98 -6.58
N THR A 184 36.51 -11.92 -6.00
CA THR A 184 37.67 -11.17 -6.50
C THR A 184 38.12 -11.72 -7.85
#